data_75cf59aea712721554218b640dcc36f9
#
_entry.id   75cf59aea712721554218b640dcc36f9
#
_cell.length_a   1.000
_cell.length_b   1.000
_cell.length_c   1.000
_cell.angle_alpha   90.00
_cell.angle_beta   90.00
_cell.angle_gamma   90.00
#
_symmetry.space_group_name_H-M   'P 1'
#
loop_
_entity.id
_entity.type
_entity.pdbx_description
1 polymer ?
#
loop_
_entity_poly.entity_id
_entity_poly.type
_entity_poly.pdbx_seq_one_letter_code
_entity_poly.pdbx_strand_id
1 'polypeptide(L)'
;NKRFKLLLEQGQTGLSTAFDMPTLMGYDCDSSKSLGEVGKCGVSVSSLEDMERLFAGIPLGEVTTSMTINGPAIVILAMYYAMAEKQGVPKEKVRGTLQNDILKEYIAQKEWLFPIAPAVKCVIDTIEYGTKHYPNWNTVSISGYHIREAGATAVQELAFTLADGLAYVEESVKRGMDIDEFAPRLSFFFDVHNDFFEEIAKFRAARRIWARKMKDKYGAKNPKSWMLRTH
;
A
#
# COMPACT_ATOMS: atom_id res chain seq x y z
N ASN A 1 6.83 -9.95 -16.44
CA ASN A 1 8.30 -9.85 -16.52
C ASN A 1 8.76 -9.15 -17.80
N LYS A 2 8.37 -9.62 -19.01
CA LYS A 2 8.77 -8.99 -20.30
C LYS A 2 8.41 -7.49 -20.33
N ARG A 3 7.23 -7.13 -19.87
CA ARG A 3 6.80 -5.71 -19.82
C ARG A 3 7.67 -4.89 -18.88
N PHE A 4 8.04 -5.42 -17.72
CA PHE A 4 8.95 -4.75 -16.79
C PHE A 4 10.32 -4.48 -17.42
N LYS A 5 10.91 -5.47 -18.09
CA LYS A 5 12.18 -5.31 -18.78
C LYS A 5 12.11 -4.23 -19.87
N LEU A 6 11.06 -4.25 -20.68
CA LEU A 6 10.84 -3.22 -21.70
C LEU A 6 10.76 -1.81 -21.07
N LEU A 7 10.02 -1.66 -19.95
CA LEU A 7 9.88 -0.36 -19.28
C LEU A 7 11.23 0.14 -18.73
N LEU A 8 12.05 -0.75 -18.17
CA LEU A 8 13.40 -0.40 -17.70
C LEU A 8 14.32 -0.02 -18.87
N GLU A 9 14.27 -0.73 -19.99
CA GLU A 9 15.00 -0.38 -21.22
C GLU A 9 14.60 1.00 -21.76
N GLN A 10 13.35 1.42 -21.53
CA GLN A 10 12.85 2.74 -21.88
C GLN A 10 13.19 3.83 -20.83
N GLY A 11 13.99 3.49 -19.82
CA GLY A 11 14.47 4.44 -18.81
C GLY A 11 13.56 4.61 -17.60
N GLN A 12 12.56 3.75 -17.39
CA GLN A 12 11.77 3.80 -16.16
C GLN A 12 12.57 3.31 -14.96
N THR A 13 12.32 3.90 -13.80
CA THR A 13 12.98 3.58 -12.53
C THR A 13 12.03 3.00 -11.49
N GLY A 14 10.75 2.96 -11.81
CA GLY A 14 9.69 2.42 -10.96
C GLY A 14 8.77 1.48 -11.72
N LEU A 15 8.39 0.39 -11.07
CA LEU A 15 7.51 -0.65 -11.63
C LEU A 15 6.27 -0.80 -10.76
N SER A 16 5.10 -0.79 -11.38
CA SER A 16 3.83 -1.04 -10.69
C SER A 16 3.28 -2.41 -11.07
N THR A 17 2.84 -3.16 -10.06
CA THR A 17 2.26 -4.49 -10.23
C THR A 17 0.80 -4.47 -9.86
N ALA A 18 -0.06 -4.83 -10.82
CA ALA A 18 -1.45 -5.18 -10.58
C ALA A 18 -1.57 -6.70 -10.53
N PHE A 19 -2.35 -7.21 -9.58
CA PHE A 19 -2.60 -8.64 -9.41
C PHE A 19 -3.98 -9.03 -9.95
N ASP A 20 -4.14 -10.29 -10.31
CA ASP A 20 -5.43 -10.83 -10.75
C ASP A 20 -6.40 -11.06 -9.57
N MET A 21 -7.68 -11.25 -9.86
CA MET A 21 -8.70 -11.43 -8.83
C MET A 21 -8.42 -12.61 -7.89
N PRO A 22 -7.97 -13.79 -8.36
CA PRO A 22 -7.59 -14.86 -7.43
C PRO A 22 -6.53 -14.42 -6.42
N THR A 23 -5.44 -13.79 -6.88
CA THR A 23 -4.40 -13.27 -5.99
C THR A 23 -4.94 -12.23 -5.02
N LEU A 24 -5.76 -11.26 -5.47
CA LEU A 24 -6.38 -10.23 -4.64
C LEU A 24 -7.29 -10.81 -3.56
N MET A 25 -7.98 -11.92 -3.88
CA MET A 25 -8.89 -12.63 -2.98
C MET A 25 -8.22 -13.76 -2.18
N GLY A 26 -6.90 -13.93 -2.30
CA GLY A 26 -6.14 -14.94 -1.56
C GLY A 26 -6.40 -16.37 -1.98
N TYR A 27 -6.76 -16.60 -3.24
CA TYR A 27 -6.91 -17.91 -3.82
C TYR A 27 -5.70 -18.27 -4.70
N ASP A 28 -5.31 -19.54 -4.65
CA ASP A 28 -4.33 -20.08 -5.59
C ASP A 28 -4.93 -20.18 -7.00
N CYS A 29 -4.07 -20.12 -8.02
CA CYS A 29 -4.51 -20.12 -9.41
C CYS A 29 -5.21 -21.41 -9.84
N ASP A 30 -4.99 -22.52 -9.15
CA ASP A 30 -5.61 -23.84 -9.38
C ASP A 30 -6.88 -24.08 -8.55
N SER A 31 -7.28 -23.11 -7.72
CA SER A 31 -8.55 -23.16 -7.00
C SER A 31 -9.73 -23.18 -7.98
N SER A 32 -10.76 -23.95 -7.66
CA SER A 32 -12.01 -23.96 -8.43
C SER A 32 -12.67 -22.59 -8.55
N LYS A 33 -12.44 -21.71 -7.57
CA LYS A 33 -12.93 -20.31 -7.56
C LYS A 33 -12.14 -19.39 -8.50
N SER A 34 -10.96 -19.80 -8.92
CA SER A 34 -10.09 -19.02 -9.81
C SER A 34 -10.36 -19.27 -11.30
N LEU A 35 -11.21 -20.26 -11.62
CA LEU A 35 -11.51 -20.62 -12.99
C LEU A 35 -12.05 -19.43 -13.81
N GLY A 36 -11.36 -19.12 -14.89
CA GLY A 36 -11.72 -18.03 -15.79
C GLY A 36 -11.27 -16.64 -15.36
N GLU A 37 -10.65 -16.46 -14.17
CA GLU A 37 -10.18 -15.17 -13.66
C GLU A 37 -8.65 -15.03 -13.62
N VAL A 38 -7.92 -16.13 -13.72
CA VAL A 38 -6.45 -16.14 -13.68
C VAL A 38 -5.87 -15.27 -14.79
N GLY A 39 -5.06 -14.28 -14.42
CA GLY A 39 -4.34 -13.41 -15.35
C GLY A 39 -5.17 -12.34 -16.07
N LYS A 40 -6.45 -12.15 -15.76
CA LYS A 40 -7.30 -11.19 -16.49
C LYS A 40 -7.04 -9.72 -16.15
N CYS A 41 -7.12 -9.34 -14.90
CA CYS A 41 -6.96 -7.93 -14.46
C CYS A 41 -5.55 -7.63 -13.95
N GLY A 42 -4.68 -8.61 -13.90
CA GLY A 42 -3.32 -8.48 -13.42
C GLY A 42 -2.56 -9.80 -13.47
N VAL A 43 -1.41 -9.85 -12.82
CA VAL A 43 -0.58 -11.05 -12.75
C VAL A 43 -1.06 -11.99 -11.66
N SER A 44 -0.98 -13.29 -11.92
CA SER A 44 -1.26 -14.33 -10.92
C SER A 44 0.01 -14.66 -10.14
N VAL A 45 -0.06 -14.57 -8.82
CA VAL A 45 1.03 -14.93 -7.91
C VAL A 45 0.45 -15.75 -6.77
N SER A 46 0.66 -17.06 -6.81
CA SER A 46 0.20 -18.02 -5.79
C SER A 46 1.35 -18.55 -4.92
N SER A 47 2.59 -18.35 -5.35
CA SER A 47 3.77 -18.91 -4.69
C SER A 47 4.97 -17.97 -4.75
N LEU A 48 5.99 -18.27 -3.93
CA LEU A 48 7.28 -17.57 -4.01
C LEU A 48 7.93 -17.74 -5.38
N GLU A 49 7.76 -18.90 -6.02
CA GLU A 49 8.30 -19.16 -7.35
C GLU A 49 7.66 -18.24 -8.41
N ASP A 50 6.37 -17.97 -8.31
CA ASP A 50 5.69 -17.02 -9.22
C ASP A 50 6.23 -15.61 -9.02
N MET A 51 6.46 -15.20 -7.77
CA MET A 51 7.08 -13.91 -7.47
C MET A 51 8.50 -13.83 -8.06
N GLU A 52 9.29 -14.88 -7.91
CA GLU A 52 10.64 -14.98 -8.49
C GLU A 52 10.59 -14.90 -10.04
N ARG A 53 9.65 -15.58 -10.67
CA ARG A 53 9.44 -15.50 -12.14
C ARG A 53 9.03 -14.10 -12.59
N LEU A 54 8.14 -13.45 -11.83
CA LEU A 54 7.68 -12.09 -12.14
C LEU A 54 8.84 -11.09 -12.17
N PHE A 55 9.75 -11.18 -11.21
CA PHE A 55 10.88 -10.26 -11.06
C PHE A 55 12.23 -10.82 -11.55
N ALA A 56 12.23 -11.93 -12.29
CA ALA A 56 13.46 -12.54 -12.79
C ALA A 56 14.27 -11.56 -13.67
N GLY A 57 15.51 -11.25 -13.23
CA GLY A 57 16.42 -10.32 -13.91
C GLY A 57 16.03 -8.83 -13.76
N ILE A 58 15.20 -8.49 -12.78
CA ILE A 58 14.89 -7.10 -12.41
C ILE A 58 15.82 -6.70 -11.26
N PRO A 59 16.57 -5.58 -11.36
CA PRO A 59 17.52 -5.15 -10.33
C PRO A 59 16.80 -4.47 -9.16
N LEU A 60 16.28 -5.25 -8.21
CA LEU A 60 15.45 -4.76 -7.10
C LEU A 60 16.13 -3.70 -6.22
N GLY A 61 17.46 -3.69 -6.16
CA GLY A 61 18.21 -2.67 -5.43
C GLY A 61 18.30 -1.32 -6.14
N GLU A 62 17.91 -1.23 -7.41
CA GLU A 62 18.02 -0.02 -8.25
C GLU A 62 16.65 0.57 -8.60
N VAL A 63 15.60 -0.26 -8.65
CA VAL A 63 14.25 0.16 -8.98
C VAL A 63 13.37 0.34 -7.74
N THR A 64 12.26 1.07 -7.89
CA THR A 64 11.18 1.07 -6.91
C THR A 64 10.03 0.21 -7.41
N THR A 65 9.33 -0.47 -6.50
CA THR A 65 8.19 -1.30 -6.88
C THR A 65 6.95 -0.88 -6.10
N SER A 66 5.82 -0.71 -6.78
CA SER A 66 4.53 -0.55 -6.13
C SER A 66 3.64 -1.76 -6.40
N MET A 67 2.87 -2.17 -5.38
CA MET A 67 1.99 -3.32 -5.44
C MET A 67 0.59 -2.95 -4.95
N THR A 68 -0.39 -3.12 -5.84
CA THR A 68 -1.80 -2.88 -5.55
C THR A 68 -2.40 -4.17 -4.99
N ILE A 69 -2.26 -4.36 -3.69
CA ILE A 69 -2.70 -5.55 -2.96
C ILE A 69 -3.10 -5.18 -1.53
N ASN A 70 -4.17 -5.76 -0.99
CA ASN A 70 -4.74 -5.41 0.30
C ASN A 70 -4.97 -6.63 1.21
N GLY A 71 -5.99 -7.44 0.98
CA GLY A 71 -6.27 -8.60 1.84
C GLY A 71 -5.06 -9.51 2.07
N PRO A 72 -4.44 -10.07 1.04
CA PRO A 72 -3.26 -10.92 1.15
C PRO A 72 -1.92 -10.16 1.15
N ALA A 73 -1.93 -8.85 1.35
CA ALA A 73 -0.76 -7.98 1.22
C ALA A 73 0.44 -8.45 2.06
N ILE A 74 0.20 -8.93 3.28
CA ILE A 74 1.26 -9.42 4.18
C ILE A 74 2.00 -10.64 3.58
N VAL A 75 1.28 -11.53 2.90
CA VAL A 75 1.85 -12.73 2.26
C VAL A 75 2.64 -12.34 1.01
N ILE A 76 2.06 -11.50 0.16
CA ILE A 76 2.72 -10.99 -1.06
C ILE A 76 4.00 -10.23 -0.70
N LEU A 77 3.97 -9.40 0.35
CA LEU A 77 5.16 -8.70 0.82
C LEU A 77 6.23 -9.66 1.36
N ALA A 78 5.82 -10.68 2.11
CA ALA A 78 6.75 -11.70 2.59
C ALA A 78 7.45 -12.43 1.44
N MET A 79 6.71 -12.79 0.38
CA MET A 79 7.28 -13.38 -0.84
C MET A 79 8.26 -12.41 -1.53
N TYR A 80 7.90 -11.14 -1.63
CA TYR A 80 8.75 -10.12 -2.22
C TYR A 80 10.06 -9.93 -1.44
N TYR A 81 9.99 -9.86 -0.13
CA TYR A 81 11.18 -9.75 0.72
C TYR A 81 12.06 -11.00 0.66
N ALA A 82 11.47 -12.19 0.72
CA ALA A 82 12.20 -13.46 0.58
C ALA A 82 12.92 -13.56 -0.77
N MET A 83 12.27 -13.13 -1.84
CA MET A 83 12.87 -13.05 -3.18
C MET A 83 14.03 -12.05 -3.21
N ALA A 84 13.86 -10.85 -2.63
CA ALA A 84 14.93 -9.86 -2.57
C ALA A 84 16.15 -10.37 -1.78
N GLU A 85 15.93 -11.08 -0.67
CA GLU A 85 16.99 -11.73 0.09
C GLU A 85 17.71 -12.81 -0.72
N LYS A 86 16.98 -13.65 -1.46
CA LYS A 86 17.56 -14.64 -2.39
C LYS A 86 18.40 -14.01 -3.50
N GLN A 87 18.03 -12.82 -3.96
CA GLN A 87 18.81 -12.04 -4.94
C GLN A 87 20.02 -11.34 -4.32
N GLY A 88 20.23 -11.43 -3.00
CA GLY A 88 21.32 -10.76 -2.29
C GLY A 88 21.15 -9.25 -2.18
N VAL A 89 19.95 -8.73 -2.30
CA VAL A 89 19.67 -7.29 -2.20
C VAL A 89 19.63 -6.87 -0.74
N PRO A 90 20.49 -5.92 -0.30
CA PRO A 90 20.45 -5.41 1.07
C PRO A 90 19.08 -4.78 1.39
N LYS A 91 18.59 -5.00 2.61
CA LYS A 91 17.26 -4.52 3.05
C LYS A 91 17.09 -3.01 2.89
N GLU A 92 18.15 -2.24 3.09
CA GLU A 92 18.17 -0.78 2.94
C GLU A 92 18.04 -0.33 1.47
N LYS A 93 18.32 -1.22 0.51
CA LYS A 93 18.17 -0.94 -0.92
C LYS A 93 16.80 -1.33 -1.47
N VAL A 94 16.05 -2.14 -0.74
CA VAL A 94 14.69 -2.51 -1.14
C VAL A 94 13.76 -1.33 -0.94
N ARG A 95 13.20 -0.80 -2.05
CA ARG A 95 12.36 0.39 -2.06
C ARG A 95 11.06 0.12 -2.80
N GLY A 96 9.99 0.62 -2.24
CA GLY A 96 8.69 0.46 -2.87
C GLY A 96 7.53 0.91 -1.99
N THR A 97 6.34 0.57 -2.43
CA THR A 97 5.09 0.89 -1.75
C THR A 97 4.13 -0.28 -1.87
N LEU A 98 3.56 -0.67 -0.75
CA LEU A 98 2.44 -1.59 -0.69
C LEU A 98 1.16 -0.79 -0.47
N GLN A 99 0.06 -1.12 -1.13
CA GLN A 99 -1.21 -0.44 -0.84
C GLN A 99 -1.69 -0.79 0.57
N ASN A 100 -1.96 -2.06 0.86
CA ASN A 100 -2.16 -2.58 2.21
C ASN A 100 -3.16 -1.78 3.05
N ASP A 101 -4.16 -1.20 2.41
CA ASP A 101 -5.24 -0.46 3.06
C ASP A 101 -6.50 -1.33 3.15
N ILE A 102 -6.65 -2.02 4.28
CA ILE A 102 -7.75 -2.98 4.44
C ILE A 102 -9.08 -2.30 4.81
N LEU A 103 -9.06 -1.16 5.50
CA LEU A 103 -10.29 -0.50 5.93
C LEU A 103 -11.12 -0.02 4.72
N LYS A 104 -10.46 0.52 3.69
CA LYS A 104 -11.16 0.92 2.46
C LYS A 104 -11.79 -0.26 1.72
N GLU A 105 -11.31 -1.47 1.93
CA GLU A 105 -11.92 -2.67 1.35
C GLU A 105 -13.31 -2.94 1.94
N TYR A 106 -13.48 -2.76 3.24
CA TYR A 106 -14.80 -2.88 3.88
C TYR A 106 -15.75 -1.74 3.49
N ILE A 107 -15.20 -0.56 3.22
CA ILE A 107 -16.00 0.62 2.86
C ILE A 107 -16.42 0.56 1.39
N ALA A 108 -15.48 0.32 0.46
CA ALA A 108 -15.68 0.56 -0.96
C ALA A 108 -15.34 -0.62 -1.89
N GLN A 109 -14.10 -1.15 -1.87
CA GLN A 109 -13.61 -2.06 -2.91
C GLN A 109 -14.05 -3.52 -2.74
N LYS A 110 -14.28 -3.97 -1.49
CA LYS A 110 -14.84 -5.30 -1.13
C LYS A 110 -13.91 -6.50 -1.31
N GLU A 111 -12.62 -6.30 -1.46
CA GLU A 111 -11.59 -7.35 -1.57
C GLU A 111 -10.97 -7.67 -0.20
N TRP A 112 -11.74 -8.23 0.72
CA TRP A 112 -11.29 -8.59 2.06
C TRP A 112 -11.36 -10.11 2.30
N LEU A 113 -10.42 -10.64 3.11
CA LEU A 113 -10.30 -12.07 3.41
C LEU A 113 -10.68 -12.41 4.84
N PHE A 114 -10.36 -11.55 5.78
CA PHE A 114 -10.51 -11.79 7.21
C PHE A 114 -11.55 -10.85 7.82
N PRO A 115 -12.10 -11.15 8.99
CA PRO A 115 -12.82 -10.16 9.79
C PRO A 115 -11.94 -8.92 10.09
N ILE A 116 -12.59 -7.78 10.37
CA ILE A 116 -11.91 -6.46 10.46
C ILE A 116 -10.71 -6.47 11.41
N ALA A 117 -10.86 -6.98 12.63
CA ALA A 117 -9.81 -6.91 13.64
C ALA A 117 -8.54 -7.72 13.26
N PRO A 118 -8.62 -8.99 12.81
CA PRO A 118 -7.47 -9.71 12.28
C PRO A 118 -6.86 -9.05 11.04
N ALA A 119 -7.70 -8.48 10.16
CA ALA A 119 -7.23 -7.80 8.95
C ALA A 119 -6.41 -6.55 9.30
N VAL A 120 -6.90 -5.70 10.19
CA VAL A 120 -6.16 -4.53 10.71
C VAL A 120 -4.87 -4.97 11.40
N LYS A 121 -4.92 -6.06 12.19
CA LYS A 121 -3.70 -6.61 12.81
C LYS A 121 -2.63 -6.93 11.77
N CYS A 122 -2.96 -7.55 10.65
CA CYS A 122 -2.01 -7.84 9.57
C CYS A 122 -1.38 -6.56 8.99
N VAL A 123 -2.17 -5.50 8.83
CA VAL A 123 -1.65 -4.20 8.38
C VAL A 123 -0.64 -3.63 9.40
N ILE A 124 -0.97 -3.66 10.68
CA ILE A 124 -0.08 -3.15 11.73
C ILE A 124 1.19 -4.01 11.88
N ASP A 125 1.08 -5.34 11.76
CA ASP A 125 2.25 -6.25 11.69
C ASP A 125 3.18 -5.86 10.52
N THR A 126 2.61 -5.53 9.37
CA THR A 126 3.35 -5.06 8.19
C THR A 126 4.05 -3.73 8.44
N ILE A 127 3.36 -2.76 9.07
CA ILE A 127 3.94 -1.46 9.44
C ILE A 127 5.13 -1.68 10.39
N GLU A 128 4.93 -2.46 11.45
CA GLU A 128 5.96 -2.73 12.45
C GLU A 128 7.20 -3.42 11.83
N TYR A 129 6.97 -4.48 11.07
CA TYR A 129 8.07 -5.24 10.44
C TYR A 129 8.84 -4.38 9.42
N GLY A 130 8.11 -3.67 8.56
CA GLY A 130 8.70 -2.79 7.55
C GLY A 130 9.51 -1.66 8.18
N THR A 131 8.98 -1.01 9.22
CA THR A 131 9.70 0.05 9.95
C THR A 131 11.01 -0.45 10.54
N LYS A 132 11.01 -1.64 11.13
CA LYS A 132 12.19 -2.22 11.78
C LYS A 132 13.26 -2.74 10.80
N HIS A 133 12.84 -3.31 9.67
CA HIS A 133 13.72 -4.10 8.82
C HIS A 133 13.93 -3.55 7.41
N TYR A 134 13.00 -2.75 6.88
CA TYR A 134 13.03 -2.21 5.52
C TYR A 134 12.78 -0.69 5.52
N PRO A 135 13.75 0.12 5.95
CA PRO A 135 13.56 1.55 6.25
C PRO A 135 13.16 2.39 5.04
N ASN A 136 13.32 1.88 3.84
CA ASN A 136 12.98 2.56 2.59
C ASN A 136 11.69 2.05 1.93
N TRP A 137 10.95 1.17 2.62
CA TRP A 137 9.66 0.65 2.17
C TRP A 137 8.49 1.44 2.73
N ASN A 138 7.53 1.82 1.89
CA ASN A 138 6.27 2.44 2.31
C ASN A 138 5.24 1.31 2.55
N THR A 139 4.89 1.09 3.78
CA THR A 139 4.13 -0.09 4.22
C THR A 139 2.64 0.01 3.98
N VAL A 140 2.12 1.23 3.87
CA VAL A 140 0.70 1.50 3.60
C VAL A 140 0.55 2.72 2.69
N SER A 141 -0.34 2.62 1.71
CA SER A 141 -0.87 3.73 0.94
C SER A 141 -2.38 3.82 1.19
N ILE A 142 -2.78 4.73 2.07
CA ILE A 142 -4.17 4.89 2.53
C ILE A 142 -4.98 5.50 1.38
N SER A 143 -6.04 4.81 0.96
CA SER A 143 -6.67 5.06 -0.34
C SER A 143 -8.06 5.66 -0.23
N GLY A 144 -8.18 6.92 -0.64
CA GLY A 144 -9.45 7.61 -0.85
C GLY A 144 -10.06 7.38 -2.24
N TYR A 145 -9.21 7.09 -3.24
CA TYR A 145 -9.63 6.88 -4.63
C TYR A 145 -10.82 5.93 -4.76
N HIS A 146 -10.77 4.75 -4.16
CA HIS A 146 -11.84 3.75 -4.25
C HIS A 146 -13.13 4.21 -3.60
N ILE A 147 -13.05 4.99 -2.53
CA ILE A 147 -14.20 5.58 -1.84
C ILE A 147 -14.87 6.61 -2.76
N ARG A 148 -14.08 7.44 -3.41
CA ARG A 148 -14.55 8.44 -4.37
C ARG A 148 -15.23 7.78 -5.58
N GLU A 149 -14.59 6.80 -6.18
CA GLU A 149 -15.10 6.03 -7.32
C GLU A 149 -16.37 5.22 -6.98
N ALA A 150 -16.55 4.84 -5.71
CA ALA A 150 -17.79 4.24 -5.23
C ALA A 150 -18.95 5.25 -5.07
N GLY A 151 -18.74 6.54 -5.41
CA GLY A 151 -19.78 7.56 -5.43
C GLY A 151 -19.74 8.57 -4.27
N ALA A 152 -18.68 8.56 -3.45
CA ALA A 152 -18.52 9.54 -2.38
C ALA A 152 -18.23 10.95 -2.93
N THR A 153 -18.66 11.98 -2.20
CA THR A 153 -18.24 13.38 -2.46
C THR A 153 -16.77 13.58 -2.08
N ALA A 154 -16.15 14.66 -2.54
CA ALA A 154 -14.78 15.01 -2.16
C ALA A 154 -14.59 15.15 -0.63
N VAL A 155 -15.61 15.67 0.06
CA VAL A 155 -15.64 15.81 1.52
C VAL A 155 -15.69 14.43 2.20
N GLN A 156 -16.52 13.53 1.71
CA GLN A 156 -16.64 12.16 2.23
C GLN A 156 -15.38 11.35 1.97
N GLU A 157 -14.83 11.43 0.75
CA GLU A 157 -13.53 10.82 0.42
C GLU A 157 -12.46 11.25 1.43
N LEU A 158 -12.30 12.57 1.62
CA LEU A 158 -11.30 13.11 2.55
C LEU A 158 -11.54 12.65 3.98
N ALA A 159 -12.77 12.72 4.46
CA ALA A 159 -13.12 12.37 5.83
C ALA A 159 -12.85 10.88 6.13
N PHE A 160 -13.29 9.99 5.26
CA PHE A 160 -13.11 8.54 5.45
C PHE A 160 -11.65 8.12 5.30
N THR A 161 -10.94 8.67 4.30
CA THR A 161 -9.52 8.36 4.10
C THR A 161 -8.66 8.80 5.28
N LEU A 162 -8.90 10.01 5.82
CA LEU A 162 -8.17 10.46 7.00
C LEU A 162 -8.57 9.66 8.24
N ALA A 163 -9.81 9.21 8.37
CA ALA A 163 -10.24 8.34 9.47
C ALA A 163 -9.50 6.99 9.42
N ASP A 164 -9.42 6.36 8.25
CA ASP A 164 -8.66 5.11 8.05
C ASP A 164 -7.18 5.29 8.42
N GLY A 165 -6.55 6.37 7.91
CA GLY A 165 -5.16 6.68 8.25
C GLY A 165 -4.94 6.88 9.74
N LEU A 166 -5.84 7.60 10.41
CA LEU A 166 -5.76 7.82 11.86
C LEU A 166 -6.00 6.53 12.65
N ALA A 167 -6.84 5.62 12.16
CA ALA A 167 -7.04 4.32 12.78
C ALA A 167 -5.75 3.47 12.74
N TYR A 168 -5.04 3.43 11.60
CA TYR A 168 -3.75 2.75 11.53
C TYR A 168 -2.69 3.39 12.43
N VAL A 169 -2.63 4.71 12.50
CA VAL A 169 -1.74 5.42 13.43
C VAL A 169 -2.06 5.05 14.88
N GLU A 170 -3.34 5.09 15.25
CA GLU A 170 -3.78 4.79 16.62
C GLU A 170 -3.42 3.36 17.04
N GLU A 171 -3.68 2.38 16.18
CA GLU A 171 -3.35 0.98 16.47
C GLU A 171 -1.83 0.74 16.53
N SER A 172 -1.04 1.42 15.67
CA SER A 172 0.42 1.37 15.74
C SER A 172 0.96 1.95 17.05
N VAL A 173 0.45 3.10 17.47
CA VAL A 173 0.84 3.74 18.75
C VAL A 173 0.39 2.90 19.95
N LYS A 174 -0.82 2.32 19.93
CA LYS A 174 -1.28 1.39 20.99
C LYS A 174 -0.36 0.16 21.12
N ARG A 175 0.26 -0.27 20.04
CA ARG A 175 1.25 -1.36 20.03
C ARG A 175 2.61 -0.94 20.61
N GLY A 176 2.80 0.34 20.91
CA GLY A 176 4.03 0.90 21.48
C GLY A 176 5.05 1.36 20.43
N MET A 177 4.66 1.53 19.17
CA MET A 177 5.53 2.06 18.13
C MET A 177 5.70 3.57 18.27
N ASP A 178 6.93 4.06 18.04
CA ASP A 178 7.19 5.51 17.98
C ASP A 178 6.60 6.08 16.70
N ILE A 179 5.78 7.12 16.84
CA ILE A 179 5.12 7.81 15.73
C ILE A 179 6.14 8.37 14.71
N ASP A 180 7.27 8.84 15.16
CA ASP A 180 8.30 9.45 14.31
C ASP A 180 9.16 8.43 13.54
N GLU A 181 9.05 7.15 13.89
CA GLU A 181 9.70 6.06 13.14
C GLU A 181 8.86 5.58 11.96
N PHE A 182 7.53 5.36 12.14
CA PHE A 182 6.70 4.79 11.09
C PHE A 182 5.92 5.80 10.25
N ALA A 183 5.44 6.91 10.86
CA ALA A 183 4.57 7.85 10.14
C ALA A 183 5.21 8.51 8.90
N PRO A 184 6.54 8.77 8.84
CA PRO A 184 7.17 9.27 7.63
C PRO A 184 7.04 8.34 6.41
N ARG A 185 6.70 7.06 6.62
CA ARG A 185 6.52 6.05 5.56
C ARG A 185 5.07 5.82 5.15
N LEU A 186 4.12 6.37 5.87
CA LEU A 186 2.73 6.36 5.43
C LEU A 186 2.55 7.28 4.21
N SER A 187 1.72 6.85 3.29
CA SER A 187 1.33 7.63 2.12
C SER A 187 -0.17 7.54 1.90
N PHE A 188 -0.67 8.40 1.03
CA PHE A 188 -2.09 8.47 0.69
C PHE A 188 -2.27 8.38 -0.82
N PHE A 189 -3.45 7.99 -1.22
CA PHE A 189 -3.90 7.94 -2.59
C PHE A 189 -5.30 8.54 -2.69
N PHE A 190 -5.43 9.67 -3.35
CA PHE A 190 -6.70 10.37 -3.56
C PHE A 190 -7.08 10.39 -5.03
N ASP A 191 -8.37 10.54 -5.27
CA ASP A 191 -8.87 10.92 -6.57
C ASP A 191 -8.65 12.43 -6.82
N VAL A 192 -8.65 12.86 -8.08
CA VAL A 192 -8.68 14.26 -8.50
C VAL A 192 -9.70 14.39 -9.62
N HIS A 193 -10.87 14.87 -9.28
CA HIS A 193 -11.98 15.05 -10.19
C HIS A 193 -11.98 16.40 -10.93
N ASN A 194 -13.04 16.67 -11.68
CA ASN A 194 -13.13 17.81 -12.60
C ASN A 194 -13.38 19.18 -11.93
N ASP A 195 -13.87 19.21 -10.67
CA ASP A 195 -14.02 20.46 -9.95
C ASP A 195 -12.67 20.93 -9.40
N PHE A 196 -12.01 21.77 -10.20
CA PHE A 196 -10.64 22.23 -9.93
C PHE A 196 -10.47 22.90 -8.56
N PHE A 197 -11.40 23.77 -8.19
CA PHE A 197 -11.29 24.50 -6.91
C PHE A 197 -11.63 23.64 -5.71
N GLU A 198 -12.60 22.74 -5.83
CA GLU A 198 -12.93 21.76 -4.78
C GLU A 198 -11.73 20.84 -4.51
N GLU A 199 -11.10 20.34 -5.56
CA GLU A 199 -9.95 19.46 -5.44
C GLU A 199 -8.73 20.15 -4.81
N ILE A 200 -8.44 21.40 -5.18
CA ILE A 200 -7.39 22.19 -4.52
C ILE A 200 -7.73 22.38 -3.03
N ALA A 201 -8.98 22.72 -2.70
CA ALA A 201 -9.43 22.91 -1.33
C ALA A 201 -9.31 21.61 -0.53
N LYS A 202 -9.69 20.45 -1.12
CA LYS A 202 -9.56 19.11 -0.53
C LYS A 202 -8.12 18.83 -0.10
N PHE A 203 -7.15 18.99 -0.99
CA PHE A 203 -5.74 18.74 -0.66
C PHE A 203 -5.16 19.71 0.37
N ARG A 204 -5.59 20.97 0.34
CA ARG A 204 -5.20 21.96 1.37
C ARG A 204 -5.75 21.57 2.75
N ALA A 205 -7.01 21.16 2.80
CA ALA A 205 -7.66 20.69 4.03
C ALA A 205 -7.00 19.40 4.52
N ALA A 206 -6.76 18.42 3.64
CA ALA A 206 -6.10 17.16 3.95
C ALA A 206 -4.77 17.37 4.68
N ARG A 207 -3.86 18.16 4.07
CA ARG A 207 -2.55 18.44 4.66
C ARG A 207 -2.66 19.13 6.01
N ARG A 208 -3.58 20.08 6.16
CA ARG A 208 -3.77 20.83 7.40
C ARG A 208 -4.32 19.95 8.52
N ILE A 209 -5.33 19.13 8.22
CA ILE A 209 -5.95 18.24 9.20
C ILE A 209 -4.96 17.18 9.66
N TRP A 210 -4.30 16.51 8.70
CA TRP A 210 -3.29 15.51 8.99
C TRP A 210 -2.18 16.04 9.89
N ALA A 211 -1.55 17.15 9.51
CA ALA A 211 -0.46 17.75 10.27
C ALA A 211 -0.87 18.11 11.70
N ARG A 212 -2.08 18.69 11.88
CA ARG A 212 -2.60 19.00 13.22
C ARG A 212 -2.82 17.74 14.06
N LYS A 213 -3.47 16.71 13.49
CA LYS A 213 -3.71 15.45 14.21
C LYS A 213 -2.41 14.78 14.62
N MET A 214 -1.42 14.73 13.73
CA MET A 214 -0.13 14.12 14.03
C MET A 214 0.63 14.88 15.13
N LYS A 215 0.60 16.21 15.12
CA LYS A 215 1.22 17.04 16.15
C LYS A 215 0.44 17.02 17.47
N ASP A 216 -0.84 17.36 17.41
CA ASP A 216 -1.60 17.74 18.60
C ASP A 216 -2.13 16.50 19.34
N LYS A 217 -2.54 15.44 18.59
CA LYS A 217 -3.07 14.23 19.19
C LYS A 217 -1.99 13.18 19.48
N TYR A 218 -1.06 12.99 18.56
CA TYR A 218 -0.07 11.90 18.66
C TYR A 218 1.33 12.38 19.05
N GLY A 219 1.54 13.68 19.19
CA GLY A 219 2.79 14.25 19.70
C GLY A 219 4.01 14.07 18.79
N ALA A 220 3.77 13.88 17.48
CA ALA A 220 4.85 13.73 16.51
C ALA A 220 5.76 14.96 16.47
N LYS A 221 7.07 14.76 16.53
CA LYS A 221 8.09 15.82 16.58
C LYS A 221 8.80 15.99 15.22
N ASN A 222 8.93 14.92 14.45
CA ASN A 222 9.61 14.96 13.17
C ASN A 222 8.71 15.61 12.11
N PRO A 223 9.15 16.67 11.40
CA PRO A 223 8.38 17.29 10.32
C PRO A 223 7.92 16.31 9.23
N LYS A 224 8.68 15.27 8.95
CA LYS A 224 8.29 14.23 7.98
C LYS A 224 7.06 13.44 8.41
N SER A 225 6.81 13.29 9.71
CA SER A 225 5.63 12.62 10.26
C SER A 225 4.34 13.42 10.05
N TRP A 226 4.44 14.74 9.83
CA TRP A 226 3.28 15.62 9.60
C TRP A 226 2.92 15.77 8.11
N MET A 227 3.82 15.33 7.24
CA MET A 227 3.62 15.45 5.80
C MET A 227 2.57 14.44 5.35
N LEU A 228 1.54 14.94 4.68
CA LEU A 228 0.61 14.11 3.94
C LEU A 228 1.24 13.85 2.57
N ARG A 229 1.93 12.72 2.45
CA ARG A 229 2.50 12.28 1.18
C ARG A 229 1.39 11.63 0.37
N THR A 230 1.19 12.06 -0.86
CA THR A 230 0.11 11.54 -1.71
C THR A 230 0.54 11.44 -3.17
N HIS A 231 -0.14 10.60 -3.86
CA HIS A 231 -0.15 10.54 -5.31
C HIS A 231 -1.58 10.44 -5.82
#